data_d57087bc5ae8c56f61f5fc9adf2dd4ff
#
_entry.id   d57087bc5ae8c56f61f5fc9adf2dd4ff
#
_cell.length_a   1.000
_cell.length_b   1.000
_cell.length_c   1.000
_cell.angle_alpha   90.00
_cell.angle_beta   90.00
_cell.angle_gamma   90.00
#
_symmetry.space_group_name_H-M   'P 1'
#
loop_
_entity.id
_entity.type
_entity.pdbx_description
1 polymer ?
#
loop_
_entity_poly.entity_id
_entity_poly.type
_entity_poly.pdbx_seq_one_letter_code
_entity_poly.pdbx_strand_id
1 'polypeptide(L)'
;MSRIFVGVDIQPGGLYLAALQRNRPNTRLVGLRFESLEGVLDVSSRQPNIRDARRFVEGLRRGVDALAGQEERIALSLPYRAGRIYLTDVDAPFKTHQEGVDILKWRLKANLPAPPAQINLDYQVLEKRDDGRQRCVVAAIAQPVLEQYEDLVNEANRHAIQIDFHSLNLYNYYRPRLDLGDEFILVGMEHGLLSIQYVIGHSLCYQRVREFKADPQRAFQEIHRTLVEAYESFPAMKRCAIFAHVDPDLDGDIDKLLSTAFEREVKCLDSGLKRFSGDGKTGGLQPVGSVIAALGAAERMM
;
A
#
# COMPACT_ATOMS: atom_id res chain seq x y z
N MET A 1 1.94 26.44 -15.25
CA MET A 1 2.49 25.09 -15.45
C MET A 1 1.59 24.09 -14.75
N SER A 2 1.28 22.97 -15.36
CA SER A 2 0.52 21.90 -14.73
C SER A 2 1.40 21.19 -13.70
N ARG A 3 0.89 21.00 -12.49
CA ARG A 3 1.63 20.44 -11.36
C ARG A 3 1.94 18.95 -11.57
N ILE A 4 3.13 18.53 -11.18
CA ILE A 4 3.54 17.12 -11.14
C ILE A 4 3.27 16.56 -9.72
N PHE A 5 2.81 15.33 -9.63
CA PHE A 5 2.52 14.60 -8.41
C PHE A 5 3.44 13.38 -8.35
N VAL A 6 4.26 13.27 -7.32
CA VAL A 6 5.26 12.21 -7.18
C VAL A 6 4.89 11.29 -6.05
N GLY A 7 4.68 10.03 -6.37
CA GLY A 7 4.57 8.95 -5.38
C GLY A 7 5.87 8.17 -5.28
N VAL A 8 6.24 7.82 -4.06
CA VAL A 8 7.44 7.05 -3.74
C VAL A 8 7.05 5.85 -2.90
N ASP A 9 7.16 4.66 -3.46
CA ASP A 9 6.97 3.41 -2.71
C ASP A 9 8.31 2.90 -2.22
N ILE A 10 8.43 2.74 -0.90
CA ILE A 10 9.65 2.36 -0.22
C ILE A 10 9.59 0.87 0.10
N GLN A 11 10.52 0.09 -0.46
CA GLN A 11 10.60 -1.35 -0.25
C GLN A 11 12.05 -1.76 0.13
N PRO A 12 12.26 -2.94 0.73
CA PRO A 12 13.59 -3.38 1.13
C PRO A 12 14.66 -3.32 0.03
N GLY A 13 14.26 -3.54 -1.23
CA GLY A 13 15.17 -3.50 -2.39
C GLY A 13 15.45 -2.08 -2.90
N GLY A 14 14.61 -1.08 -2.59
CA GLY A 14 14.79 0.27 -3.11
C GLY A 14 13.55 1.15 -3.10
N LEU A 15 13.64 2.24 -3.84
CA LEU A 15 12.55 3.20 -4.05
C LEU A 15 11.96 2.99 -5.44
N TYR A 16 10.66 2.78 -5.49
CA TYR A 16 9.88 2.78 -6.73
C TYR A 16 9.14 4.10 -6.82
N LEU A 17 9.43 4.87 -7.88
CA LEU A 17 8.92 6.23 -8.03
C LEU A 17 8.02 6.33 -9.26
N ALA A 18 6.93 7.07 -9.11
CA ALA A 18 6.03 7.41 -10.20
C ALA A 18 5.69 8.90 -10.18
N ALA A 19 5.74 9.54 -11.33
CA ALA A 19 5.37 10.94 -11.50
C ALA A 19 4.19 11.07 -12.46
N LEU A 20 3.12 11.71 -11.99
CA LEU A 20 1.89 11.97 -12.72
C LEU A 20 1.67 13.46 -12.89
N GLN A 21 1.02 13.85 -13.98
CA GLN A 21 0.63 15.22 -14.26
C GLN A 21 -0.86 15.26 -14.61
N ARG A 22 -1.61 16.14 -13.93
CA ARG A 22 -3.01 16.35 -14.26
C ARG A 22 -3.11 17.12 -15.60
N ASN A 23 -3.69 16.46 -16.58
CA ASN A 23 -3.96 17.04 -17.90
C ASN A 23 -5.41 16.73 -18.26
N ARG A 24 -6.34 17.60 -17.82
CA ARG A 24 -7.79 17.38 -18.01
C ARG A 24 -8.15 17.17 -19.46
N PRO A 25 -9.00 16.17 -19.81
CA PRO A 25 -9.69 15.24 -18.91
C PRO A 25 -8.80 14.07 -18.41
N ASN A 26 -7.62 13.87 -18.95
CA ASN A 26 -6.77 12.71 -18.72
C ASN A 26 -5.64 13.00 -17.71
N THR A 27 -5.08 11.95 -17.14
CA THR A 27 -3.84 11.99 -16.37
C THR A 27 -2.69 11.55 -17.29
N ARG A 28 -1.60 12.31 -17.29
CA ARG A 28 -0.39 11.97 -18.04
C ARG A 28 0.63 11.30 -17.12
N LEU A 29 1.18 10.18 -17.57
CA LEU A 29 2.37 9.60 -16.93
C LEU A 29 3.60 10.39 -17.39
N VAL A 30 4.28 11.03 -16.44
CA VAL A 30 5.53 11.76 -16.67
C VAL A 30 6.70 10.80 -16.74
N GLY A 31 6.76 9.86 -15.80
CA GLY A 31 7.78 8.82 -15.78
C GLY A 31 7.68 7.89 -14.59
N LEU A 32 8.43 6.81 -14.68
CA LEU A 32 8.64 5.79 -13.64
C LEU A 32 10.13 5.62 -13.41
N ARG A 33 10.52 5.31 -12.18
CA ARG A 33 11.93 5.12 -11.84
C ARG A 33 12.10 4.15 -10.68
N PHE A 34 13.20 3.42 -10.70
CA PHE A 34 13.70 2.62 -9.58
C PHE A 34 15.06 3.12 -9.14
N GLU A 35 15.25 3.26 -7.84
CA GLU A 35 16.53 3.56 -7.19
C GLU A 35 16.85 2.43 -6.23
N SER A 36 17.90 1.67 -6.53
CA SER A 36 18.32 0.56 -5.68
C SER A 36 18.85 1.07 -4.33
N LEU A 37 18.31 0.52 -3.26
CA LEU A 37 18.74 0.75 -1.88
C LEU A 37 19.00 -0.57 -1.15
N GLU A 38 19.56 -1.54 -1.85
CA GLU A 38 19.86 -2.84 -1.29
C GLU A 38 20.74 -2.71 -0.04
N GLY A 39 20.31 -3.36 1.06
CA GLY A 39 21.00 -3.31 2.35
C GLY A 39 20.82 -2.01 3.15
N VAL A 40 20.09 -1.01 2.62
CA VAL A 40 19.84 0.27 3.30
C VAL A 40 18.69 0.18 4.30
N LEU A 41 17.68 -0.66 4.01
CA LEU A 41 16.49 -0.79 4.84
C LEU A 41 16.47 -2.09 5.62
N ASP A 42 16.06 -1.99 6.89
CA ASP A 42 15.69 -3.11 7.75
C ASP A 42 14.33 -2.82 8.38
N VAL A 43 13.27 -3.32 7.76
CA VAL A 43 11.91 -2.88 8.05
C VAL A 43 11.39 -3.46 9.37
N SER A 44 11.04 -2.58 10.29
CA SER A 44 10.51 -2.89 11.63
C SER A 44 9.37 -1.95 11.98
N SER A 45 8.35 -2.44 12.68
CA SER A 45 7.29 -1.60 13.21
C SER A 45 7.62 -0.92 14.54
N ARG A 46 8.79 -1.17 15.11
CA ARG A 46 9.17 -0.70 16.44
C ARG A 46 10.42 0.19 16.47
N GLN A 47 11.25 0.10 15.47
CA GLN A 47 12.55 0.77 15.43
C GLN A 47 12.73 1.45 14.08
N PRO A 48 13.55 2.53 14.00
CA PRO A 48 13.94 3.15 12.75
C PRO A 48 14.38 2.12 11.71
N ASN A 49 13.95 2.32 10.47
CA ASN A 49 14.07 1.31 9.40
C ASN A 49 15.26 1.54 8.47
N ILE A 50 15.80 2.75 8.43
CA ILE A 50 16.86 3.13 7.49
C ILE A 50 18.20 3.07 8.20
N ARG A 51 19.06 2.15 7.77
CA ARG A 51 20.40 1.92 8.34
C ARG A 51 21.45 2.86 7.75
N ASP A 52 21.29 3.27 6.50
CA ASP A 52 22.18 4.18 5.79
C ASP A 52 21.39 5.41 5.30
N ALA A 53 21.31 6.40 6.19
CA ALA A 53 20.60 7.65 5.95
C ALA A 53 21.10 8.38 4.69
N ARG A 54 22.42 8.43 4.50
CA ARG A 54 23.03 9.14 3.38
C ARG A 54 22.62 8.53 2.04
N ARG A 55 22.73 7.19 1.91
CA ARG A 55 22.33 6.50 0.68
C ARG A 55 20.84 6.65 0.39
N PHE A 56 20.00 6.63 1.44
CA PHE A 56 18.56 6.86 1.29
C PHE A 56 18.27 8.26 0.77
N VAL A 57 18.83 9.31 1.40
CA VAL A 57 18.64 10.72 1.02
C VAL A 57 19.13 10.98 -0.40
N GLU A 58 20.33 10.49 -0.74
CA GLU A 58 20.90 10.63 -2.09
C GLU A 58 20.04 9.91 -3.14
N GLY A 59 19.56 8.69 -2.85
CA GLY A 59 18.70 7.93 -3.74
C GLY A 59 17.33 8.60 -3.95
N LEU A 60 16.70 9.07 -2.87
CA LEU A 60 15.43 9.78 -2.94
C LEU A 60 15.56 11.06 -3.77
N ARG A 61 16.57 11.89 -3.49
CA ARG A 61 16.84 13.12 -4.23
C ARG A 61 17.04 12.83 -5.72
N ARG A 62 17.96 11.92 -6.05
CA ARG A 62 18.25 11.53 -7.43
C ARG A 62 17.02 11.02 -8.17
N GLY A 63 16.21 10.19 -7.50
CA GLY A 63 14.99 9.63 -8.09
C GLY A 63 13.93 10.68 -8.40
N VAL A 64 13.64 11.59 -7.46
CA VAL A 64 12.67 12.67 -7.62
C VAL A 64 13.15 13.71 -8.64
N ASP A 65 14.41 14.14 -8.57
CA ASP A 65 14.99 15.11 -9.50
C ASP A 65 14.89 14.64 -10.96
N ALA A 66 15.14 13.36 -11.20
CA ALA A 66 15.06 12.79 -12.55
C ALA A 66 13.65 12.76 -13.15
N LEU A 67 12.61 12.67 -12.30
CA LEU A 67 11.22 12.59 -12.73
C LEU A 67 10.51 13.93 -12.75
N ALA A 68 10.72 14.75 -11.72
CA ALA A 68 9.90 15.92 -11.43
C ALA A 68 10.73 17.19 -11.14
N GLY A 69 12.05 17.12 -11.30
CA GLY A 69 12.94 18.26 -11.07
C GLY A 69 12.81 18.77 -9.65
N GLN A 70 12.34 20.00 -9.49
CA GLN A 70 12.27 20.69 -8.19
C GLN A 70 10.92 20.54 -7.47
N GLU A 71 10.08 19.55 -7.83
CA GLU A 71 8.85 19.31 -7.04
C GLU A 71 9.21 18.82 -5.63
N GLU A 72 8.87 19.63 -4.64
CA GLU A 72 9.24 19.38 -3.25
C GLU A 72 8.26 18.44 -2.54
N ARG A 73 7.01 18.38 -3.00
CA ARG A 73 5.93 17.62 -2.34
C ARG A 73 5.81 16.23 -2.94
N ILE A 74 5.89 15.24 -2.07
CA ILE A 74 5.78 13.84 -2.44
C ILE A 74 4.77 13.11 -1.56
N ALA A 75 4.20 12.02 -2.06
CA ALA A 75 3.48 11.03 -1.27
C ALA A 75 4.39 9.82 -1.02
N LEU A 76 4.41 9.34 0.22
CA LEU A 76 5.13 8.12 0.58
C LEU A 76 4.18 6.94 0.71
N SER A 77 4.62 5.82 0.20
CA SER A 77 4.05 4.51 0.42
C SER A 77 5.06 3.69 1.20
N LEU A 78 4.77 3.43 2.49
CA LEU A 78 5.68 2.74 3.38
C LEU A 78 5.51 1.22 3.28
N PRO A 79 6.58 0.45 3.53
CA PRO A 79 6.51 -1.01 3.61
C PRO A 79 5.47 -1.43 4.65
N TYR A 80 4.71 -2.48 4.37
CA TYR A 80 3.68 -2.97 5.29
C TYR A 80 4.19 -3.21 6.72
N ARG A 81 5.43 -3.69 6.87
CA ARG A 81 6.02 -3.98 8.18
C ARG A 81 6.47 -2.77 8.96
N ALA A 82 6.54 -1.58 8.35
CA ALA A 82 6.90 -0.34 9.04
C ALA A 82 5.84 0.10 10.06
N GLY A 83 4.59 -0.36 9.90
CA GLY A 83 3.50 -0.07 10.81
C GLY A 83 2.49 -1.21 10.91
N ARG A 84 1.25 -0.87 11.18
CA ARG A 84 0.12 -1.81 11.24
C ARG A 84 -1.14 -1.17 10.71
N ILE A 85 -1.93 -1.98 10.00
CA ILE A 85 -3.28 -1.62 9.57
C ILE A 85 -4.24 -2.52 10.34
N TYR A 86 -5.28 -1.90 10.90
CA TYR A 86 -6.34 -2.60 11.61
C TYR A 86 -7.68 -2.29 10.98
N LEU A 87 -8.56 -3.27 10.97
CA LEU A 87 -9.98 -3.09 10.75
C LEU A 87 -10.69 -3.32 12.09
N THR A 88 -11.46 -2.34 12.53
CA THR A 88 -12.14 -2.43 13.82
C THR A 88 -13.51 -1.76 13.76
N ASP A 89 -14.45 -2.33 14.49
CA ASP A 89 -15.77 -1.71 14.67
C ASP A 89 -15.75 -0.89 15.98
N VAL A 90 -16.38 0.26 15.97
CA VAL A 90 -16.62 1.12 17.15
C VAL A 90 -18.11 1.30 17.37
N ASP A 91 -18.51 1.38 18.64
CA ASP A 91 -19.92 1.28 19.03
C ASP A 91 -20.67 2.62 18.92
N ALA A 92 -19.96 3.73 18.73
CA ALA A 92 -20.55 5.06 18.61
C ALA A 92 -19.73 5.95 17.66
N PRO A 93 -20.35 6.94 17.00
CA PRO A 93 -19.65 7.90 16.17
C PRO A 93 -18.73 8.80 17.00
N PHE A 94 -17.58 9.14 16.43
CA PHE A 94 -16.65 10.11 17.01
C PHE A 94 -17.17 11.53 16.81
N LYS A 95 -17.04 12.40 17.83
CA LYS A 95 -17.41 13.81 17.74
C LYS A 95 -16.34 14.63 17.02
N THR A 96 -15.08 14.28 17.24
CA THR A 96 -13.92 14.91 16.58
C THR A 96 -12.95 13.84 16.11
N HIS A 97 -12.09 14.22 15.16
CA HIS A 97 -11.02 13.33 14.70
C HIS A 97 -10.09 12.91 15.85
N GLN A 98 -9.70 13.86 16.71
CA GLN A 98 -8.82 13.59 17.84
C GLN A 98 -9.44 12.61 18.86
N GLU A 99 -10.73 12.76 19.17
CA GLU A 99 -11.47 11.81 20.01
C GLU A 99 -11.41 10.38 19.42
N GLY A 100 -11.60 10.28 18.10
CA GLY A 100 -11.47 9.00 17.41
C GLY A 100 -10.07 8.38 17.53
N VAL A 101 -9.03 9.19 17.35
CA VAL A 101 -7.64 8.75 17.53
C VAL A 101 -7.42 8.22 18.95
N ASP A 102 -7.89 8.93 19.98
CA ASP A 102 -7.69 8.55 21.38
C ASP A 102 -8.43 7.26 21.74
N ILE A 103 -9.68 7.14 21.30
CA ILE A 103 -10.50 5.94 21.50
C ILE A 103 -9.87 4.74 20.80
N LEU A 104 -9.40 4.89 19.54
CA LEU A 104 -8.80 3.83 18.77
C LEU A 104 -7.44 3.40 19.34
N LYS A 105 -6.62 4.34 19.82
CA LYS A 105 -5.38 4.02 20.55
C LYS A 105 -5.64 3.18 21.78
N TRP A 106 -6.66 3.55 22.57
CA TRP A 106 -7.05 2.80 23.76
C TRP A 106 -7.58 1.40 23.40
N ARG A 107 -8.48 1.31 22.42
CA ARG A 107 -9.08 0.04 21.96
C ARG A 107 -8.03 -0.93 21.41
N LEU A 108 -7.07 -0.44 20.67
CA LEU A 108 -6.04 -1.24 20.01
C LEU A 108 -4.78 -1.44 20.87
N LYS A 109 -4.71 -0.90 22.08
CA LYS A 109 -3.48 -0.83 22.90
C LYS A 109 -2.71 -2.14 23.04
N ALA A 110 -3.40 -3.27 23.10
CA ALA A 110 -2.78 -4.59 23.22
C ALA A 110 -2.09 -5.07 21.92
N ASN A 111 -2.48 -4.52 20.78
CA ASN A 111 -2.02 -4.93 19.43
C ASN A 111 -1.10 -3.90 18.78
N LEU A 112 -0.95 -2.70 19.38
CA LEU A 112 -0.08 -1.66 18.86
C LEU A 112 1.40 -2.08 18.92
N PRO A 113 2.24 -1.65 17.96
CA PRO A 113 3.66 -2.02 17.95
C PRO A 113 4.49 -1.34 19.05
N ALA A 114 3.98 -0.27 19.67
CA ALA A 114 4.58 0.49 20.75
C ALA A 114 3.51 0.99 21.74
N PRO A 115 3.87 1.52 22.92
CA PRO A 115 2.92 2.14 23.84
C PRO A 115 2.07 3.22 23.13
N PRO A 116 0.77 3.38 23.46
CA PRO A 116 -0.14 4.31 22.79
C PRO A 116 0.38 5.75 22.68
N ALA A 117 1.13 6.23 23.68
CA ALA A 117 1.75 7.56 23.68
C ALA A 117 2.86 7.73 22.63
N GLN A 118 3.44 6.64 22.14
CA GLN A 118 4.50 6.63 21.12
C GLN A 118 3.98 6.16 19.75
N ILE A 119 2.67 6.19 19.53
CA ILE A 119 2.05 5.81 18.27
C ILE A 119 1.45 7.03 17.59
N ASN A 120 1.82 7.23 16.33
CA ASN A 120 1.03 8.01 15.39
C ASN A 120 -0.04 7.12 14.79
N LEU A 121 -1.29 7.57 14.86
CA LEU A 121 -2.46 6.85 14.40
C LEU A 121 -3.35 7.78 13.60
N ASP A 122 -3.77 7.30 12.45
CA ASP A 122 -4.81 7.91 11.66
C ASP A 122 -5.87 6.87 11.27
N TYR A 123 -7.08 7.31 10.96
CA TYR A 123 -8.17 6.40 10.62
C TYR A 123 -9.14 7.00 9.61
N GLN A 124 -9.83 6.11 8.92
CA GLN A 124 -10.96 6.45 8.07
C GLN A 124 -12.16 5.59 8.45
N VAL A 125 -13.33 6.23 8.58
CA VAL A 125 -14.61 5.52 8.69
C VAL A 125 -14.99 4.98 7.33
N LEU A 126 -15.06 3.66 7.20
CA LEU A 126 -15.42 2.96 5.96
C LEU A 126 -16.92 2.80 5.81
N GLU A 127 -17.61 2.52 6.93
CA GLU A 127 -19.02 2.21 6.95
C GLU A 127 -19.65 2.78 8.23
N LYS A 128 -20.84 3.35 8.10
CA LYS A 128 -21.73 3.72 9.22
C LYS A 128 -22.94 2.83 9.16
N ARG A 129 -23.23 2.13 10.26
CA ARG A 129 -24.37 1.22 10.37
C ARG A 129 -25.57 1.91 11.02
N ASP A 130 -26.77 1.40 10.73
CA ASP A 130 -28.03 1.96 11.25
C ASP A 130 -28.14 1.89 12.78
N ASP A 131 -27.43 0.94 13.41
CA ASP A 131 -27.34 0.79 14.86
C ASP A 131 -26.34 1.75 15.53
N GLY A 132 -25.75 2.68 14.76
CA GLY A 132 -24.77 3.67 15.21
C GLY A 132 -23.33 3.18 15.25
N ARG A 133 -23.07 1.89 15.04
CA ARG A 133 -21.70 1.36 14.92
C ARG A 133 -21.04 1.87 13.65
N GLN A 134 -19.72 2.01 13.72
CA GLN A 134 -18.89 2.40 12.58
C GLN A 134 -17.75 1.41 12.39
N ARG A 135 -17.49 1.03 11.14
CA ARG A 135 -16.28 0.29 10.77
C ARG A 135 -15.20 1.26 10.36
N CYS A 136 -14.02 1.09 10.93
CA CYS A 136 -12.86 1.93 10.64
C CYS A 136 -11.70 1.09 10.12
N VAL A 137 -10.99 1.63 9.13
CA VAL A 137 -9.60 1.26 8.84
C VAL A 137 -8.71 2.20 9.64
N VAL A 138 -7.72 1.63 10.31
CA VAL A 138 -6.80 2.36 11.19
C VAL A 138 -5.38 2.06 10.77
N ALA A 139 -4.62 3.10 10.47
CA ALA A 139 -3.18 3.04 10.22
C ALA A 139 -2.44 3.48 11.48
N ALA A 140 -1.50 2.66 11.96
CA ALA A 140 -0.72 2.95 13.16
C ALA A 140 0.77 2.70 12.92
N ILE A 141 1.60 3.65 13.29
CA ILE A 141 3.05 3.60 13.15
C ILE A 141 3.71 4.12 14.42
N ALA A 142 4.81 3.48 14.84
CA ALA A 142 5.58 3.98 15.98
C ALA A 142 6.23 5.32 15.63
N GLN A 143 6.18 6.25 16.55
CA GLN A 143 6.69 7.61 16.37
C GLN A 143 8.13 7.65 15.87
N PRO A 144 9.11 6.91 16.43
CA PRO A 144 10.49 6.97 15.94
C PRO A 144 10.67 6.38 14.52
N VAL A 145 9.74 5.53 14.07
CA VAL A 145 9.75 5.02 12.69
C VAL A 145 9.27 6.11 11.73
N LEU A 146 8.17 6.77 12.05
CA LEU A 146 7.61 7.84 11.21
C LEU A 146 8.56 9.03 11.13
N GLU A 147 9.05 9.50 12.28
CA GLU A 147 10.00 10.63 12.37
C GLU A 147 11.25 10.39 11.52
N GLN A 148 11.81 9.17 11.53
CA GLN A 148 12.95 8.87 10.67
C GLN A 148 12.64 9.09 9.19
N TYR A 149 11.48 8.63 8.71
CA TYR A 149 11.10 8.83 7.30
C TYR A 149 10.90 10.31 6.99
N GLU A 150 10.21 11.05 7.86
CA GLU A 150 9.95 12.48 7.69
C GLU A 150 11.25 13.29 7.69
N ASP A 151 12.14 13.03 8.64
CA ASP A 151 13.43 13.71 8.76
C ASP A 151 14.31 13.49 7.51
N LEU A 152 14.43 12.25 7.04
CA LEU A 152 15.26 11.94 5.87
C LEU A 152 14.65 12.45 4.57
N VAL A 153 13.32 12.52 4.47
CA VAL A 153 12.65 13.17 3.34
C VAL A 153 12.91 14.67 3.35
N ASN A 154 12.86 15.31 4.52
CA ASN A 154 13.19 16.74 4.68
C ASN A 154 14.68 16.99 4.37
N GLU A 155 15.60 16.13 4.80
CA GLU A 155 17.01 16.20 4.45
C GLU A 155 17.26 16.09 2.93
N ALA A 156 16.40 15.34 2.22
CA ALA A 156 16.42 15.29 0.76
C ALA A 156 15.85 16.56 0.08
N ASN A 157 15.48 17.60 0.83
CA ASN A 157 14.75 18.79 0.40
C ASN A 157 13.39 18.42 -0.26
N ARG A 158 12.68 17.48 0.35
CA ARG A 158 11.32 17.08 -0.03
C ARG A 158 10.41 17.11 1.19
N HIS A 159 9.11 17.19 0.95
CA HIS A 159 8.09 17.19 2.00
C HIS A 159 7.07 16.08 1.73
N ALA A 160 6.99 15.13 2.63
CA ALA A 160 5.95 14.10 2.58
C ALA A 160 4.61 14.71 3.00
N ILE A 161 3.77 15.05 2.03
CA ILE A 161 2.44 15.62 2.30
C ILE A 161 1.39 14.56 2.56
N GLN A 162 1.72 13.31 2.27
CA GLN A 162 0.90 12.14 2.52
C GLN A 162 1.81 10.94 2.74
N ILE A 163 1.53 10.19 3.81
CA ILE A 163 2.22 8.94 4.13
C ILE A 163 1.17 7.86 4.33
N ASP A 164 1.32 6.75 3.62
CA ASP A 164 0.39 5.63 3.67
C ASP A 164 1.15 4.30 3.54
N PHE A 165 0.48 3.17 3.63
CA PHE A 165 1.09 1.86 3.48
C PHE A 165 0.89 1.30 2.07
N HIS A 166 1.87 0.53 1.61
CA HIS A 166 1.93 -0.10 0.29
C HIS A 166 0.60 -0.78 -0.11
N SER A 167 0.07 -1.65 0.75
CA SER A 167 -1.16 -2.39 0.43
C SER A 167 -2.41 -1.52 0.27
N LEU A 168 -2.47 -0.38 0.95
CA LEU A 168 -3.57 0.59 0.77
C LEU A 168 -3.39 1.37 -0.53
N ASN A 169 -2.17 1.75 -0.88
CA ASN A 169 -1.89 2.43 -2.15
C ASN A 169 -2.11 1.51 -3.36
N LEU A 170 -1.78 0.23 -3.24
CA LEU A 170 -2.10 -0.79 -4.24
C LEU A 170 -3.63 -0.89 -4.45
N TYR A 171 -4.40 -1.01 -3.36
CA TYR A 171 -5.86 -1.01 -3.40
C TYR A 171 -6.42 0.27 -4.04
N ASN A 172 -5.94 1.44 -3.59
CA ASN A 172 -6.39 2.74 -4.08
C ASN A 172 -6.13 2.93 -5.58
N TYR A 173 -5.04 2.38 -6.10
CA TYR A 173 -4.76 2.40 -7.55
C TYR A 173 -5.77 1.58 -8.33
N TYR A 174 -6.08 0.36 -7.90
CA TYR A 174 -6.96 -0.53 -8.64
C TYR A 174 -8.44 -0.19 -8.48
N ARG A 175 -8.86 0.23 -7.28
CA ARG A 175 -10.27 0.47 -6.96
C ARG A 175 -11.05 1.29 -8.00
N PRO A 176 -10.58 2.45 -8.50
CA PRO A 176 -11.32 3.22 -9.50
C PRO A 176 -11.24 2.64 -10.92
N ARG A 177 -10.37 1.66 -11.14
CA ARG A 177 -10.07 1.08 -12.45
C ARG A 177 -10.76 -0.25 -12.68
N LEU A 178 -11.10 -0.90 -11.64
CA LEU A 178 -11.69 -2.21 -11.68
C LEU A 178 -13.19 -2.05 -11.48
N ASP A 179 -13.95 -2.24 -12.57
CA ASP A 179 -15.38 -2.52 -12.46
C ASP A 179 -15.54 -3.97 -11.98
N LEU A 180 -15.27 -4.17 -10.69
CA LEU A 180 -15.13 -5.50 -10.09
C LEU A 180 -16.40 -6.00 -9.42
N GLY A 181 -17.49 -5.29 -9.66
CA GLY A 181 -18.69 -5.51 -8.88
C GLY A 181 -18.55 -5.00 -7.44
N ASP A 182 -19.59 -5.18 -6.66
CA ASP A 182 -19.64 -4.68 -5.28
C ASP A 182 -18.83 -5.53 -4.30
N GLU A 183 -18.39 -6.73 -4.72
CA GLU A 183 -17.77 -7.70 -3.83
C GLU A 183 -16.65 -8.48 -4.51
N PHE A 184 -15.42 -8.37 -3.98
CA PHE A 184 -14.25 -9.03 -4.55
C PHE A 184 -13.12 -9.27 -3.54
N ILE A 185 -12.22 -10.18 -3.90
CA ILE A 185 -10.92 -10.35 -3.25
C ILE A 185 -9.84 -9.74 -4.14
N LEU A 186 -8.97 -8.90 -3.55
CA LEU A 186 -7.74 -8.43 -4.17
C LEU A 186 -6.55 -9.13 -3.50
N VAL A 187 -5.79 -9.87 -4.29
CA VAL A 187 -4.54 -10.52 -3.88
C VAL A 187 -3.37 -9.69 -4.40
N GLY A 188 -2.42 -9.38 -3.53
CA GLY A 188 -1.13 -8.79 -3.92
C GLY A 188 -0.01 -9.77 -3.58
N MET A 189 0.86 -10.04 -4.54
CA MET A 189 2.07 -10.86 -4.36
C MET A 189 3.27 -10.07 -4.84
N GLU A 190 3.92 -9.35 -3.93
CA GLU A 190 5.03 -8.45 -4.25
C GLU A 190 6.06 -8.45 -3.12
N HIS A 191 7.34 -8.28 -3.48
CA HIS A 191 8.43 -8.11 -2.51
C HIS A 191 8.49 -9.20 -1.42
N GLY A 192 8.11 -10.44 -1.77
CA GLY A 192 8.05 -11.56 -0.82
C GLY A 192 6.88 -11.51 0.17
N LEU A 193 5.92 -10.60 -0.05
CA LEU A 193 4.69 -10.45 0.74
C LEU A 193 3.47 -10.89 -0.06
N LEU A 194 2.57 -11.60 0.62
CA LEU A 194 1.24 -11.94 0.17
C LEU A 194 0.25 -11.08 0.94
N SER A 195 -0.53 -10.28 0.25
CA SER A 195 -1.67 -9.54 0.81
C SER A 195 -2.98 -10.10 0.26
N ILE A 196 -3.96 -10.29 1.13
CA ILE A 196 -5.33 -10.68 0.76
C ILE A 196 -6.27 -9.65 1.37
N GLN A 197 -6.99 -8.95 0.52
CA GLN A 197 -7.96 -7.93 0.88
C GLN A 197 -9.34 -8.36 0.38
N TYR A 198 -10.35 -8.27 1.24
CA TYR A 198 -11.73 -8.51 0.86
C TYR A 198 -12.54 -7.23 0.99
N VAL A 199 -13.27 -6.90 -0.06
CA VAL A 199 -13.98 -5.63 -0.22
C VAL A 199 -15.46 -5.91 -0.50
N ILE A 200 -16.36 -5.17 0.16
CA ILE A 200 -17.80 -5.17 -0.08
C ILE A 200 -18.25 -3.71 -0.20
N GLY A 201 -18.98 -3.37 -1.26
CA GLY A 201 -19.58 -2.04 -1.42
C GLY A 201 -18.56 -0.91 -1.30
N HIS A 202 -17.36 -1.09 -1.87
CA HIS A 202 -16.21 -0.18 -1.75
C HIS A 202 -15.56 -0.07 -0.35
N SER A 203 -16.00 -0.88 0.62
CA SER A 203 -15.45 -0.89 1.97
C SER A 203 -14.53 -2.10 2.16
N LEU A 204 -13.32 -1.86 2.68
CA LEU A 204 -12.40 -2.92 3.05
C LEU A 204 -12.94 -3.65 4.29
N CYS A 205 -13.29 -4.94 4.13
CA CYS A 205 -13.89 -5.75 5.19
C CYS A 205 -12.90 -6.68 5.88
N TYR A 206 -11.87 -7.12 5.16
CA TYR A 206 -10.83 -8.00 5.67
C TYR A 206 -9.51 -7.67 5.00
N GLN A 207 -8.42 -7.73 5.77
CA GLN A 207 -7.06 -7.64 5.26
C GLN A 207 -6.14 -8.53 6.06
N ARG A 208 -5.32 -9.29 5.36
CA ARG A 208 -4.21 -10.05 5.94
C ARG A 208 -2.99 -9.95 5.04
N VAL A 209 -1.83 -9.72 5.66
CA VAL A 209 -0.54 -9.72 4.96
C VAL A 209 0.40 -10.71 5.63
N ARG A 210 1.10 -11.52 4.82
CA ARG A 210 2.03 -12.56 5.27
C ARG A 210 3.27 -12.58 4.40
N GLU A 211 4.39 -12.96 4.98
CA GLU A 211 5.61 -13.24 4.23
C GLU A 211 5.55 -14.64 3.63
N PHE A 212 5.87 -14.76 2.35
CA PHE A 212 6.04 -16.05 1.69
C PHE A 212 7.48 -16.23 1.13
N LYS A 213 8.36 -15.22 1.27
CA LYS A 213 9.79 -15.26 0.89
C LYS A 213 10.02 -15.72 -0.56
N ALA A 214 9.14 -15.33 -1.48
CA ALA A 214 9.13 -15.77 -2.88
C ALA A 214 9.09 -17.30 -3.07
N ASP A 215 8.64 -18.06 -2.06
CA ASP A 215 8.46 -19.51 -2.12
C ASP A 215 7.00 -19.83 -2.47
N PRO A 216 6.70 -20.38 -3.66
CA PRO A 216 5.34 -20.72 -4.09
C PRO A 216 4.60 -21.66 -3.14
N GLN A 217 5.31 -22.60 -2.53
CA GLN A 217 4.71 -23.57 -1.61
C GLN A 217 4.24 -22.88 -0.31
N ARG A 218 5.03 -21.93 0.18
CA ARG A 218 4.64 -21.09 1.34
C ARG A 218 3.48 -20.15 0.97
N ALA A 219 3.50 -19.57 -0.23
CA ALA A 219 2.37 -18.76 -0.70
C ALA A 219 1.07 -19.56 -0.68
N PHE A 220 1.08 -20.78 -1.23
CA PHE A 220 -0.07 -21.67 -1.21
C PHE A 220 -0.57 -21.95 0.21
N GLN A 221 0.34 -22.31 1.13
CA GLN A 221 -0.01 -22.59 2.53
C GLN A 221 -0.61 -21.36 3.24
N GLU A 222 -0.04 -20.16 3.03
CA GLU A 222 -0.54 -18.94 3.63
C GLU A 222 -1.89 -18.51 3.05
N ILE A 223 -2.13 -18.71 1.75
CA ILE A 223 -3.45 -18.50 1.14
C ILE A 223 -4.47 -19.43 1.79
N HIS A 224 -4.20 -20.73 1.80
CA HIS A 224 -5.12 -21.72 2.37
C HIS A 224 -5.45 -21.41 3.83
N ARG A 225 -4.43 -21.15 4.67
CA ARG A 225 -4.63 -20.77 6.08
C ARG A 225 -5.48 -19.50 6.22
N THR A 226 -5.24 -18.51 5.36
CA THR A 226 -6.01 -17.26 5.36
C THR A 226 -7.46 -17.50 5.00
N LEU A 227 -7.73 -18.32 3.98
CA LEU A 227 -9.08 -18.61 3.53
C LEU A 227 -9.89 -19.40 4.55
N VAL A 228 -9.28 -20.38 5.22
CA VAL A 228 -9.95 -21.14 6.30
C VAL A 228 -10.44 -20.18 7.40
N GLU A 229 -9.55 -19.28 7.86
CA GLU A 229 -9.89 -18.30 8.91
C GLU A 229 -10.92 -17.26 8.42
N ALA A 230 -10.74 -16.74 7.20
CA ALA A 230 -11.60 -15.70 6.66
C ALA A 230 -13.00 -16.20 6.29
N TYR A 231 -13.13 -17.42 5.77
CA TYR A 231 -14.42 -17.99 5.36
C TYR A 231 -15.39 -18.26 6.51
N GLU A 232 -14.89 -18.40 7.73
CA GLU A 232 -15.73 -18.49 8.92
C GLU A 232 -16.43 -17.14 9.20
N SER A 233 -15.68 -16.05 9.07
CA SER A 233 -16.18 -14.69 9.32
C SER A 233 -16.90 -14.09 8.12
N PHE A 234 -16.50 -14.47 6.91
CA PHE A 234 -16.99 -13.94 5.64
C PHE A 234 -17.33 -15.06 4.65
N PRO A 235 -18.44 -15.81 4.83
CA PRO A 235 -18.80 -16.91 3.94
C PRO A 235 -18.98 -16.53 2.46
N ALA A 236 -19.35 -15.27 2.20
CA ALA A 236 -19.53 -14.73 0.86
C ALA A 236 -18.23 -14.67 0.05
N MET A 237 -17.06 -14.56 0.70
CA MET A 237 -15.75 -14.66 0.05
C MET A 237 -15.57 -15.93 -0.80
N LYS A 238 -16.34 -16.98 -0.53
CA LYS A 238 -16.31 -18.24 -1.32
C LYS A 238 -16.85 -18.07 -2.74
N ARG A 239 -17.56 -16.99 -3.04
CA ARG A 239 -18.30 -16.83 -4.32
C ARG A 239 -17.91 -15.58 -5.09
N CYS A 240 -17.29 -14.59 -4.46
CA CYS A 240 -16.91 -13.33 -5.10
C CYS A 240 -15.77 -13.52 -6.11
N ALA A 241 -15.61 -12.56 -7.01
CA ALA A 241 -14.49 -12.52 -7.96
C ALA A 241 -13.16 -12.35 -7.24
N ILE A 242 -12.09 -12.90 -7.82
CA ILE A 242 -10.73 -12.79 -7.29
C ILE A 242 -9.86 -12.15 -8.34
N PHE A 243 -9.15 -11.12 -7.92
CA PHE A 243 -8.20 -10.38 -8.72
C PHE A 243 -6.82 -10.43 -8.08
N ALA A 244 -5.78 -10.60 -8.87
CA ALA A 244 -4.42 -10.69 -8.38
C ALA A 244 -3.52 -9.66 -9.05
N HIS A 245 -2.78 -8.92 -8.23
CA HIS A 245 -1.60 -8.18 -8.62
C HIS A 245 -0.38 -9.00 -8.23
N VAL A 246 0.44 -9.35 -9.20
CA VAL A 246 1.59 -10.24 -9.02
C VAL A 246 2.83 -9.51 -9.52
N ASP A 247 3.89 -9.56 -8.73
CA ASP A 247 5.20 -9.08 -9.14
C ASP A 247 5.70 -9.96 -10.31
N PRO A 248 6.01 -9.35 -11.47
CA PRO A 248 6.44 -10.10 -12.65
C PRO A 248 7.76 -10.88 -12.46
N ASP A 249 8.55 -10.53 -11.44
CA ASP A 249 9.80 -11.22 -11.12
C ASP A 249 9.60 -12.50 -10.27
N LEU A 250 8.34 -12.84 -9.96
CA LEU A 250 8.05 -14.10 -9.26
C LEU A 250 8.18 -15.29 -10.21
N ASP A 251 9.12 -16.18 -9.90
CA ASP A 251 9.31 -17.43 -10.62
C ASP A 251 8.14 -18.40 -10.45
N GLY A 252 7.80 -19.12 -11.51
CA GLY A 252 6.82 -20.19 -11.51
C GLY A 252 5.47 -19.82 -12.14
N ASP A 253 4.60 -20.82 -12.23
CA ASP A 253 3.23 -20.65 -12.74
C ASP A 253 2.31 -20.14 -11.63
N ILE A 254 2.40 -18.81 -11.38
CA ILE A 254 1.66 -18.15 -10.31
C ILE A 254 0.15 -18.19 -10.56
N ASP A 255 -0.29 -18.10 -11.80
CA ASP A 255 -1.70 -18.18 -12.16
C ASP A 255 -2.28 -19.53 -11.77
N LYS A 256 -1.54 -20.62 -12.03
CA LYS A 256 -1.92 -21.97 -11.62
C LYS A 256 -1.88 -22.12 -10.10
N LEU A 257 -0.88 -21.59 -9.44
CA LEU A 257 -0.77 -21.62 -7.98
C LEU A 257 -1.99 -20.92 -7.35
N LEU A 258 -2.31 -19.72 -7.79
CA LEU A 258 -3.43 -18.95 -7.27
C LEU A 258 -4.78 -19.65 -7.54
N SER A 259 -5.02 -20.08 -8.79
CA SER A 259 -6.27 -20.77 -9.13
C SER A 259 -6.44 -22.10 -8.36
N THR A 260 -5.33 -22.81 -8.10
CA THR A 260 -5.37 -24.03 -7.27
C THR A 260 -5.61 -23.69 -5.79
N ALA A 261 -4.95 -22.66 -5.26
CA ALA A 261 -5.10 -22.29 -3.85
C ALA A 261 -6.50 -21.75 -3.51
N PHE A 262 -7.11 -21.03 -4.43
CA PHE A 262 -8.47 -20.50 -4.28
C PHE A 262 -9.55 -21.47 -4.77
N GLU A 263 -9.18 -22.58 -5.44
CA GLU A 263 -10.09 -23.53 -6.09
C GLU A 263 -11.05 -22.85 -7.09
N ARG A 264 -10.64 -21.73 -7.68
CA ARG A 264 -11.41 -20.88 -8.59
C ARG A 264 -10.51 -20.10 -9.52
N GLU A 265 -11.14 -19.56 -10.58
CA GLU A 265 -10.48 -18.60 -11.46
C GLU A 265 -9.99 -17.37 -10.68
N VAL A 266 -8.74 -17.00 -10.88
CA VAL A 266 -8.13 -15.77 -10.39
C VAL A 266 -7.73 -14.95 -11.61
N LYS A 267 -8.20 -13.69 -11.66
CA LYS A 267 -7.90 -12.79 -12.76
C LYS A 267 -6.67 -11.97 -12.43
N CYS A 268 -5.55 -12.24 -13.10
CA CYS A 268 -4.35 -11.43 -12.98
C CYS A 268 -4.58 -10.05 -13.61
N LEU A 269 -4.18 -9.02 -12.86
CA LEU A 269 -4.42 -7.63 -13.22
C LEU A 269 -3.28 -7.10 -14.10
N ASP A 270 -3.66 -6.46 -15.21
CA ASP A 270 -2.73 -5.61 -15.96
C ASP A 270 -2.46 -4.32 -15.16
N SER A 271 -1.23 -3.85 -15.19
CA SER A 271 -0.82 -2.57 -14.60
C SER A 271 -1.67 -1.37 -15.04
N GLY A 272 -2.33 -1.48 -16.19
CA GLY A 272 -3.21 -0.44 -16.73
C GLY A 272 -2.47 0.83 -17.17
N LEU A 273 -1.15 0.81 -17.32
CA LEU A 273 -0.35 1.99 -17.68
C LEU A 273 -0.72 2.58 -19.03
N LYS A 274 -1.25 1.79 -19.95
CA LYS A 274 -1.76 2.24 -21.26
C LYS A 274 -2.88 3.28 -21.15
N ARG A 275 -3.48 3.43 -19.97
CA ARG A 275 -4.54 4.42 -19.71
C ARG A 275 -4.01 5.83 -19.52
N PHE A 276 -2.76 5.96 -19.12
CA PHE A 276 -2.13 7.26 -19.01
C PHE A 276 -1.75 7.79 -20.40
N SER A 277 -2.02 9.05 -20.65
CA SER A 277 -1.51 9.70 -21.88
C SER A 277 -0.01 9.98 -21.75
N GLY A 278 0.72 9.90 -22.85
CA GLY A 278 2.15 10.25 -22.95
C GLY A 278 3.08 9.04 -22.97
N ASP A 279 4.25 9.26 -23.56
CA ASP A 279 5.36 8.28 -23.61
C ASP A 279 6.19 8.39 -22.33
N GLY A 280 5.58 8.09 -21.18
CA GLY A 280 6.25 8.19 -19.89
C GLY A 280 7.61 7.49 -19.89
N LYS A 281 8.65 8.22 -19.48
CA LYS A 281 10.00 7.65 -19.38
C LYS A 281 10.02 6.55 -18.34
N THR A 282 10.18 5.33 -18.78
CA THR A 282 10.24 4.14 -17.90
C THR A 282 11.64 3.87 -17.36
N GLY A 283 12.49 4.86 -17.23
CA GLY A 283 13.83 4.93 -16.64
C GLY A 283 14.50 3.61 -16.19
N GLY A 284 14.58 2.61 -17.08
CA GLY A 284 15.20 1.30 -16.76
C GLY A 284 14.33 0.36 -15.92
N LEU A 285 13.07 0.72 -15.62
CA LEU A 285 12.12 -0.16 -14.93
C LEU A 285 11.65 -1.28 -15.85
N GLN A 286 12.12 -2.44 -15.57
CA GLN A 286 11.50 -3.72 -15.95
C GLN A 286 11.57 -4.59 -14.69
N PRO A 287 10.47 -5.08 -14.19
CA PRO A 287 9.09 -5.00 -14.65
C PRO A 287 8.29 -3.82 -14.05
N VAL A 288 7.31 -3.37 -14.80
CA VAL A 288 6.48 -2.19 -14.49
C VAL A 288 5.48 -2.45 -13.32
N GLY A 289 5.22 -3.70 -12.97
CA GLY A 289 4.29 -4.09 -11.89
C GLY A 289 4.62 -3.44 -10.55
N SER A 290 5.88 -3.43 -10.16
CA SER A 290 6.37 -2.97 -8.85
C SER A 290 6.18 -1.47 -8.55
N VAL A 291 5.71 -0.64 -9.51
CA VAL A 291 5.45 0.81 -9.30
C VAL A 291 3.99 1.14 -9.01
N ILE A 292 3.12 0.15 -8.93
CA ILE A 292 1.67 0.38 -8.80
C ILE A 292 1.32 1.11 -7.50
N ALA A 293 1.96 0.75 -6.40
CA ALA A 293 1.73 1.45 -5.13
C ALA A 293 2.24 2.91 -5.17
N ALA A 294 3.36 3.18 -5.86
CA ALA A 294 3.83 4.55 -6.09
C ALA A 294 2.84 5.37 -6.94
N LEU A 295 2.25 4.76 -7.99
CA LEU A 295 1.19 5.38 -8.78
C LEU A 295 -0.04 5.68 -7.93
N GLY A 296 -0.48 4.73 -7.10
CA GLY A 296 -1.59 4.93 -6.18
C GLY A 296 -1.35 6.06 -5.18
N ALA A 297 -0.13 6.17 -4.65
CA ALA A 297 0.27 7.28 -3.77
C ALA A 297 0.26 8.62 -4.52
N ALA A 298 0.78 8.68 -5.75
CA ALA A 298 0.78 9.91 -6.56
C ALA A 298 -0.65 10.39 -6.90
N GLU A 299 -1.56 9.46 -7.22
CA GLU A 299 -2.95 9.78 -7.56
C GLU A 299 -3.73 10.36 -6.39
N ARG A 300 -3.45 9.91 -5.17
CA ARG A 300 -4.10 10.46 -3.97
C ARG A 300 -3.78 11.93 -3.71
N MET A 301 -2.71 12.47 -4.28
CA MET A 301 -2.38 13.90 -4.21
C MET A 301 -3.10 14.73 -5.28
N MET A 302 -3.75 14.11 -6.26
CA MET A 302 -4.43 14.76 -7.38
C MET A 302 -5.85 15.18 -7.02
#